data_9bd326ebb3e732f97209cd4a1ba5b7b9
#
_entry.id   9bd326ebb3e732f97209cd4a1ba5b7b9
#
_cell.length_a   1.000
_cell.length_b   1.000
_cell.length_c   1.000
_cell.angle_alpha   90.00
_cell.angle_beta   90.00
_cell.angle_gamma   90.00
#
_symmetry.space_group_name_H-M   'P 1'
#
loop_
_entity.id
_entity.type
_entity.pdbx_description
1 polymer ?
#
loop_
_entity_poly.entity_id
_entity_poly.type
_entity_poly.pdbx_seq_one_letter_code
_entity_poly.pdbx_strand_id
1 'polypeptide(L)'
;IIGLGNVATNLNHAFTKKGLACQMVSSREGLDQLPQANVYIYAVKDEALASVAEQVKGKEKAMHLHTSGSMPISVFGADKPHAGIFYPFQTFSKARVIEDFSKVPVFFEAHGIDDISAVYSLALSITSHVYETTQHDRERLHVAGVYACNFTNLMYTMAAELLQNTHIPFSA
;
A
#
# COMPACT_ATOMS: atom_id res chain seq x y z
N ILE A 1 3.45 9.69 -3.97
CA ILE A 1 2.43 8.67 -3.72
C ILE A 1 1.12 9.17 -4.34
N ILE A 2 0.50 8.35 -5.20
CA ILE A 2 -0.77 8.64 -5.84
C ILE A 2 -1.88 8.02 -4.98
N GLY A 3 -2.69 8.88 -4.38
CA GLY A 3 -3.73 8.51 -3.42
C GLY A 3 -3.62 9.31 -2.14
N LEU A 4 -4.76 9.51 -1.47
CA LEU A 4 -4.88 10.25 -0.20
C LEU A 4 -5.55 9.37 0.88
N GLY A 5 -5.47 8.05 0.70
CA GLY A 5 -6.07 7.02 1.56
C GLY A 5 -5.24 6.70 2.80
N ASN A 6 -5.71 5.71 3.57
CA ASN A 6 -5.04 5.24 4.79
C ASN A 6 -3.62 4.76 4.53
N VAL A 7 -3.41 3.96 3.47
CA VAL A 7 -2.09 3.44 3.09
C VAL A 7 -1.18 4.59 2.67
N ALA A 8 -1.65 5.48 1.78
CA ALA A 8 -0.87 6.64 1.30
C ALA A 8 -0.37 7.51 2.46
N THR A 9 -1.26 7.83 3.41
CA THR A 9 -0.92 8.67 4.58
C THR A 9 0.16 8.02 5.44
N ASN A 10 0.04 6.73 5.72
CA ASN A 10 1.01 6.01 6.54
C ASN A 10 2.37 5.84 5.85
N LEU A 11 2.38 5.53 4.54
CA LEU A 11 3.61 5.45 3.75
C LEU A 11 4.30 6.81 3.64
N ASN A 12 3.55 7.88 3.38
CA ASN A 12 4.11 9.22 3.33
C ASN A 12 4.76 9.60 4.67
N HIS A 13 4.10 9.32 5.78
CA HIS A 13 4.67 9.54 7.12
C HIS A 13 5.96 8.72 7.30
N ALA A 14 5.94 7.43 6.98
CA ALA A 14 7.11 6.55 7.13
C ALA A 14 8.31 7.04 6.31
N PHE A 15 8.12 7.36 5.03
CA PHE A 15 9.19 7.84 4.16
C PHE A 15 9.72 9.21 4.60
N THR A 16 8.84 10.16 4.91
CA THR A 16 9.22 11.50 5.36
C THR A 16 10.01 11.45 6.68
N LYS A 17 9.60 10.60 7.61
CA LYS A 17 10.30 10.39 8.89
C LYS A 17 11.71 9.83 8.71
N LYS A 18 11.96 9.13 7.61
CA LYS A 18 13.29 8.63 7.21
C LYS A 18 14.09 9.61 6.32
N GLY A 19 13.56 10.81 6.11
CA GLY A 19 14.23 11.86 5.33
C GLY A 19 14.10 11.71 3.82
N LEU A 20 13.26 10.79 3.32
CA LEU A 20 13.01 10.70 1.88
C LEU A 20 12.04 11.81 1.46
N ALA A 21 12.35 12.45 0.33
CA ALA A 21 11.44 13.41 -0.30
C ALA A 21 10.21 12.65 -0.81
N CYS A 22 9.07 12.86 -0.17
CA CYS A 22 7.82 12.18 -0.48
C CYS A 22 6.67 13.18 -0.51
N GLN A 23 5.79 13.03 -1.50
CA GLN A 23 4.60 13.88 -1.67
C GLN A 23 3.40 12.99 -2.00
N MET A 24 2.26 13.30 -1.43
CA MET A 24 0.98 12.69 -1.81
C MET A 24 0.25 13.58 -2.81
N VAL A 25 -0.36 12.95 -3.81
CA VAL A 25 -1.18 13.61 -4.83
C VAL A 25 -2.54 12.93 -4.95
N SER A 26 -3.56 13.71 -5.34
CA SER A 26 -4.88 13.15 -5.62
C SER A 26 -4.81 12.13 -6.77
N SER A 27 -5.58 11.04 -6.68
CA SER A 27 -5.78 10.11 -7.78
C SER A 27 -6.95 10.49 -8.69
N ARG A 28 -7.59 11.62 -8.45
CA ARG A 28 -8.79 12.08 -9.18
C ARG A 28 -8.53 13.27 -10.08
N GLU A 29 -7.43 13.98 -9.87
CA GLU A 29 -7.13 15.23 -10.54
C GLU A 29 -5.62 15.37 -10.77
N GLY A 30 -5.22 16.01 -11.88
CA GLY A 30 -3.83 16.40 -12.12
C GLY A 30 -2.84 15.27 -12.38
N LEU A 31 -3.30 14.08 -12.77
CA LEU A 31 -2.43 12.94 -13.05
C LEU A 31 -1.53 13.14 -14.29
N ASP A 32 -1.92 14.05 -15.17
CA ASP A 32 -1.13 14.51 -16.33
C ASP A 32 0.01 15.47 -15.92
N GLN A 33 -0.08 16.10 -14.75
CA GLN A 33 0.87 17.10 -14.24
C GLN A 33 1.64 16.63 -13.01
N LEU A 34 1.81 15.32 -12.84
CA LEU A 34 2.56 14.78 -11.72
C LEU A 34 4.00 15.31 -11.67
N PRO A 35 4.51 15.68 -10.49
CA PRO A 35 5.91 16.06 -10.33
C PRO A 35 6.84 14.93 -10.78
N GLN A 36 8.05 15.29 -11.21
CA GLN A 36 9.06 14.29 -11.52
C GLN A 36 9.50 13.57 -10.25
N ALA A 37 9.54 12.25 -10.32
CA ALA A 37 9.98 11.39 -9.22
C ALA A 37 10.65 10.12 -9.75
N ASN A 38 11.48 9.51 -8.95
CA ASN A 38 12.08 8.22 -9.26
C ASN A 38 11.10 7.06 -9.09
N VAL A 39 10.14 7.22 -8.17
CA VAL A 39 9.15 6.18 -7.82
C VAL A 39 7.77 6.80 -7.70
N TYR A 40 6.79 6.18 -8.33
CA TYR A 40 5.36 6.46 -8.19
C TYR A 40 4.69 5.28 -7.49
N ILE A 41 4.16 5.50 -6.27
CA ILE A 41 3.44 4.48 -5.51
C ILE A 41 1.94 4.75 -5.61
N TYR A 42 1.20 3.80 -6.18
CA TYR A 42 -0.25 3.87 -6.36
C TYR A 42 -0.95 3.24 -5.14
N ALA A 43 -1.38 4.08 -4.22
CA ALA A 43 -2.10 3.70 -3.01
C ALA A 43 -3.60 4.05 -3.15
N VAL A 44 -4.24 3.46 -4.13
CA VAL A 44 -5.65 3.63 -4.50
C VAL A 44 -6.42 2.32 -4.33
N LYS A 45 -7.74 2.36 -4.45
CA LYS A 45 -8.57 1.16 -4.46
C LYS A 45 -8.28 0.32 -5.70
N ASP A 46 -8.41 -1.00 -5.59
CA ASP A 46 -8.13 -1.95 -6.67
C ASP A 46 -8.95 -1.65 -7.94
N GLU A 47 -10.23 -1.29 -7.78
CA GLU A 47 -11.11 -0.96 -8.90
C GLU A 47 -10.64 0.28 -9.69
N ALA A 48 -9.91 1.18 -9.05
CA ALA A 48 -9.40 2.41 -9.67
C ALA A 48 -7.97 2.28 -10.22
N LEU A 49 -7.24 1.22 -9.83
CA LEU A 49 -5.81 1.11 -10.08
C LEU A 49 -5.46 1.16 -11.57
N ALA A 50 -6.13 0.36 -12.39
CA ALA A 50 -5.90 0.32 -13.84
C ALA A 50 -6.14 1.69 -14.50
N SER A 51 -7.28 2.29 -14.22
CA SER A 51 -7.65 3.62 -14.76
C SER A 51 -6.69 4.72 -14.33
N VAL A 52 -6.25 4.71 -13.07
CA VAL A 52 -5.26 5.68 -12.56
C VAL A 52 -3.90 5.44 -13.22
N ALA A 53 -3.49 4.19 -13.39
CA ALA A 53 -2.23 3.86 -14.05
C ALA A 53 -2.21 4.32 -15.50
N GLU A 54 -3.30 4.15 -16.25
CA GLU A 54 -3.43 4.61 -17.64
C GLU A 54 -3.33 6.12 -17.81
N GLN A 55 -3.78 6.90 -16.82
CA GLN A 55 -3.74 8.36 -16.86
C GLN A 55 -2.35 8.93 -16.59
N VAL A 56 -1.47 8.19 -15.92
CA VAL A 56 -0.09 8.62 -15.65
C VAL A 56 0.77 8.36 -16.90
N LYS A 57 1.07 9.41 -17.64
CA LYS A 57 1.84 9.39 -18.88
C LYS A 57 3.19 10.10 -18.73
N GLY A 58 4.15 9.77 -19.62
CA GLY A 58 5.45 10.46 -19.67
C GLY A 58 6.35 10.20 -18.47
N LYS A 59 6.19 9.06 -17.81
CA LYS A 59 6.94 8.66 -16.61
C LYS A 59 7.60 7.27 -16.76
N GLU A 60 7.86 6.84 -17.97
CA GLU A 60 8.29 5.48 -18.32
C GLU A 60 9.65 5.09 -17.68
N LYS A 61 10.48 6.09 -17.35
CA LYS A 61 11.79 5.86 -16.68
C LYS A 61 11.68 5.71 -15.16
N ALA A 62 10.53 6.01 -14.59
CA ALA A 62 10.31 5.87 -13.15
C ALA A 62 9.86 4.46 -12.79
N MET A 63 10.10 4.05 -11.56
CA MET A 63 9.51 2.85 -10.98
C MET A 63 8.04 3.10 -10.63
N HIS A 64 7.16 2.21 -11.08
CA HIS A 64 5.73 2.23 -10.77
C HIS A 64 5.36 1.09 -9.85
N LEU A 65 4.90 1.41 -8.64
CA LEU A 65 4.58 0.42 -7.61
C LEU A 65 3.12 0.57 -7.18
N HIS A 66 2.40 -0.53 -7.00
CA HIS A 66 1.10 -0.47 -6.33
C HIS A 66 1.11 -1.18 -4.97
N THR A 67 0.14 -0.85 -4.14
CA THR A 67 0.05 -1.36 -2.76
C THR A 67 -1.07 -2.40 -2.57
N SER A 68 -1.64 -2.93 -3.65
CA SER A 68 -2.70 -3.93 -3.58
C SER A 68 -2.17 -5.30 -3.19
N GLY A 69 -2.93 -6.00 -2.34
CA GLY A 69 -2.69 -7.39 -1.99
C GLY A 69 -3.16 -8.40 -3.05
N SER A 70 -4.04 -7.99 -3.99
CA SER A 70 -4.70 -8.88 -4.94
C SER A 70 -4.37 -8.59 -6.41
N MET A 71 -4.04 -7.34 -6.78
CA MET A 71 -3.82 -6.98 -8.17
C MET A 71 -2.46 -7.46 -8.70
N PRO A 72 -2.37 -7.87 -9.98
CA PRO A 72 -1.10 -8.27 -10.59
C PRO A 72 -0.27 -7.06 -11.05
N ILE A 73 1.05 -7.25 -11.24
CA ILE A 73 1.94 -6.21 -11.79
C ILE A 73 1.48 -5.79 -13.20
N SER A 74 0.91 -6.70 -13.97
CA SER A 74 0.45 -6.45 -15.34
C SER A 74 -0.60 -5.35 -15.47
N VAL A 75 -1.18 -4.89 -14.36
CA VAL A 75 -2.09 -3.73 -14.34
C VAL A 75 -1.44 -2.46 -14.88
N PHE A 76 -0.12 -2.37 -14.85
CA PHE A 76 0.63 -1.21 -15.35
C PHE A 76 0.79 -1.17 -16.89
N GLY A 77 0.56 -2.31 -17.56
CA GLY A 77 0.73 -2.38 -19.02
C GLY A 77 2.19 -2.30 -19.46
N ALA A 78 2.41 -2.30 -20.79
CA ALA A 78 3.75 -2.31 -21.37
C ALA A 78 4.42 -0.92 -21.40
N ASP A 79 3.69 0.15 -21.20
CA ASP A 79 4.19 1.52 -21.15
C ASP A 79 4.88 1.88 -19.83
N LYS A 80 4.86 0.99 -18.84
CA LYS A 80 5.57 1.10 -17.57
C LYS A 80 6.51 -0.10 -17.37
N PRO A 81 7.66 -0.10 -18.06
CA PRO A 81 8.58 -1.24 -18.04
C PRO A 81 9.18 -1.51 -16.66
N HIS A 82 9.29 -0.47 -15.81
CA HIS A 82 9.75 -0.58 -14.44
C HIS A 82 8.56 -0.60 -13.50
N ALA A 83 8.04 -1.78 -13.23
CA ALA A 83 6.83 -1.96 -12.44
C ALA A 83 6.99 -3.04 -11.38
N GLY A 84 6.27 -2.87 -10.27
CA GLY A 84 6.29 -3.82 -9.18
C GLY A 84 5.19 -3.59 -8.16
N ILE A 85 5.31 -4.32 -7.07
CA ILE A 85 4.40 -4.29 -5.94
C ILE A 85 5.18 -3.90 -4.69
N PHE A 86 4.58 -3.04 -3.89
CA PHE A 86 5.05 -2.62 -2.59
C PHE A 86 3.89 -2.76 -1.60
N TYR A 87 3.74 -3.95 -1.02
CA TYR A 87 2.59 -4.30 -0.20
C TYR A 87 2.93 -4.29 1.29
N PRO A 88 2.69 -3.18 2.01
CA PRO A 88 2.83 -3.16 3.46
C PRO A 88 1.66 -3.93 4.09
N PHE A 89 1.97 -4.98 4.83
CA PHE A 89 0.97 -5.87 5.43
C PHE A 89 0.58 -5.39 6.82
N GLN A 90 -0.40 -4.52 6.86
CA GLN A 90 -0.92 -3.93 8.09
C GLN A 90 -2.31 -3.33 7.88
N THR A 91 -3.11 -3.24 8.94
CA THR A 91 -4.34 -2.43 8.97
C THR A 91 -4.00 -0.96 9.21
N PHE A 92 -4.24 -0.12 8.21
CA PHE A 92 -3.91 1.31 8.27
C PHE A 92 -5.12 2.18 8.57
N SER A 93 -4.89 3.26 9.33
CA SER A 93 -5.85 4.33 9.59
C SER A 93 -5.18 5.68 9.42
N LYS A 94 -5.90 6.66 8.83
CA LYS A 94 -5.46 8.06 8.81
C LYS A 94 -5.56 8.73 10.18
N ALA A 95 -6.53 8.29 10.99
CA ALA A 95 -6.77 8.86 12.31
C ALA A 95 -5.69 8.44 13.31
N ARG A 96 -4.98 7.34 13.03
CA ARG A 96 -3.89 6.84 13.86
C ARG A 96 -2.77 6.31 12.96
N VAL A 97 -1.85 7.20 12.62
CA VAL A 97 -0.67 6.88 11.81
C VAL A 97 0.30 6.01 12.62
N ILE A 98 0.94 5.07 11.94
CA ILE A 98 1.93 4.19 12.55
C ILE A 98 3.24 4.95 12.75
N GLU A 99 3.59 5.20 14.02
CA GLU A 99 4.79 5.95 14.38
C GLU A 99 6.09 5.14 14.16
N ASP A 100 6.06 3.84 14.43
CA ASP A 100 7.20 2.94 14.20
C ASP A 100 6.90 1.96 13.08
N PHE A 101 7.23 2.37 11.86
CA PHE A 101 7.02 1.54 10.66
C PHE A 101 8.04 0.39 10.56
N SER A 102 9.11 0.39 11.37
CA SER A 102 10.15 -0.64 11.33
C SER A 102 9.65 -2.06 11.59
N LYS A 103 8.48 -2.18 12.23
CA LYS A 103 7.80 -3.45 12.54
C LYS A 103 6.75 -3.88 11.51
N VAL A 104 6.47 -3.05 10.51
CA VAL A 104 5.49 -3.37 9.48
C VAL A 104 6.15 -4.21 8.40
N PRO A 105 5.72 -5.45 8.17
CA PRO A 105 6.23 -6.23 7.07
C PRO A 105 5.86 -5.61 5.72
N VAL A 106 6.81 -5.57 4.79
CA VAL A 106 6.58 -5.18 3.41
C VAL A 106 6.86 -6.38 2.52
N PHE A 107 5.86 -6.82 1.80
CA PHE A 107 5.96 -7.82 0.76
C PHE A 107 6.09 -7.13 -0.58
N PHE A 108 7.02 -7.57 -1.41
CA PHE A 108 7.26 -6.95 -2.70
C PHE A 108 7.37 -7.98 -3.81
N GLU A 109 7.09 -7.55 -5.02
CA GLU A 109 7.24 -8.31 -6.25
C GLU A 109 7.70 -7.35 -7.36
N ALA A 110 8.69 -7.75 -8.15
CA ALA A 110 9.17 -6.99 -9.29
C ALA A 110 9.81 -7.93 -10.32
N HIS A 111 10.03 -7.45 -11.54
CA HIS A 111 10.66 -8.22 -12.60
C HIS A 111 12.02 -7.63 -12.96
N GLY A 112 13.03 -8.50 -13.09
CA GLY A 112 14.40 -8.08 -13.37
C GLY A 112 15.17 -7.63 -12.13
N ILE A 113 16.48 -7.89 -12.15
CA ILE A 113 17.36 -7.73 -10.99
C ILE A 113 17.44 -6.28 -10.49
N ASP A 114 17.39 -5.32 -11.41
CA ASP A 114 17.50 -3.89 -11.09
C ASP A 114 16.24 -3.41 -10.38
N ASP A 115 15.05 -3.81 -10.86
CA ASP A 115 13.76 -3.45 -10.27
C ASP A 115 13.57 -4.12 -8.90
N ILE A 116 13.93 -5.40 -8.77
CA ILE A 116 13.96 -6.13 -7.49
C ILE A 116 14.84 -5.38 -6.48
N SER A 117 16.06 -5.03 -6.88
CA SER A 117 17.01 -4.30 -6.02
C SER A 117 16.48 -2.93 -5.60
N ALA A 118 15.84 -2.19 -6.52
CA ALA A 118 15.28 -0.88 -6.26
C ALA A 118 14.12 -0.95 -5.27
N VAL A 119 13.16 -1.86 -5.48
CA VAL A 119 12.00 -2.03 -4.57
C VAL A 119 12.43 -2.53 -3.20
N TYR A 120 13.36 -3.49 -3.14
CA TYR A 120 13.94 -3.99 -1.90
C TYR A 120 14.61 -2.89 -1.10
N SER A 121 15.45 -2.08 -1.75
CA SER A 121 16.15 -0.95 -1.12
C SER A 121 15.18 0.11 -0.60
N LEU A 122 14.12 0.40 -1.37
CA LEU A 122 13.06 1.31 -0.94
C LEU A 122 12.34 0.77 0.31
N ALA A 123 12.02 -0.52 0.35
CA ALA A 123 11.36 -1.13 1.51
C ALA A 123 12.28 -1.12 2.74
N LEU A 124 13.57 -1.45 2.60
CA LEU A 124 14.54 -1.40 3.68
C LEU A 124 14.73 0.00 4.27
N SER A 125 14.41 1.06 3.53
CA SER A 125 14.49 2.42 4.06
C SER A 125 13.52 2.69 5.22
N ILE A 126 12.43 1.94 5.32
CA ILE A 126 11.38 2.16 6.32
C ILE A 126 11.15 0.97 7.26
N THR A 127 11.54 -0.26 6.88
CA THR A 127 11.38 -1.47 7.70
C THR A 127 12.53 -2.44 7.49
N SER A 128 12.81 -3.28 8.50
CA SER A 128 13.74 -4.41 8.38
C SER A 128 13.03 -5.73 7.96
N HIS A 129 11.70 -5.75 7.92
CA HIS A 129 10.88 -6.90 7.60
C HIS A 129 10.45 -6.85 6.13
N VAL A 130 11.36 -7.20 5.22
CA VAL A 130 11.15 -7.13 3.78
C VAL A 130 11.20 -8.52 3.19
N TYR A 131 10.17 -8.91 2.45
CA TYR A 131 10.01 -10.24 1.88
C TYR A 131 9.63 -10.15 0.41
N GLU A 132 10.40 -10.83 -0.44
CA GLU A 132 9.99 -11.08 -1.81
C GLU A 132 8.83 -12.09 -1.82
N THR A 133 7.85 -11.87 -2.70
CA THR A 133 6.67 -12.72 -2.79
C THR A 133 6.26 -12.92 -4.24
N THR A 134 5.45 -13.94 -4.49
CA THR A 134 4.75 -14.13 -5.76
C THR A 134 3.34 -13.57 -5.68
N GLN A 135 2.70 -13.32 -6.83
CA GLN A 135 1.28 -12.94 -6.87
C GLN A 135 0.42 -13.92 -6.09
N HIS A 136 0.58 -15.21 -6.33
CA HIS A 136 -0.19 -16.28 -5.68
C HIS A 136 -0.07 -16.25 -4.14
N ASP A 137 1.15 -16.09 -3.62
CA ASP A 137 1.37 -16.09 -2.17
C ASP A 137 0.88 -14.80 -1.53
N ARG A 138 1.03 -13.67 -2.22
CA ARG A 138 0.54 -12.37 -1.78
C ARG A 138 -1.00 -12.34 -1.71
N GLU A 139 -1.70 -12.91 -2.68
CA GLU A 139 -3.16 -13.06 -2.65
C GLU A 139 -3.62 -13.89 -1.46
N ARG A 140 -2.96 -15.02 -1.20
CA ARG A 140 -3.24 -15.86 -0.03
C ARG A 140 -2.97 -15.14 1.29
N LEU A 141 -1.84 -14.43 1.37
CA LEU A 141 -1.49 -13.62 2.53
C LEU A 141 -2.56 -12.54 2.78
N HIS A 142 -3.00 -11.85 1.72
CA HIS A 142 -4.05 -10.84 1.81
C HIS A 142 -5.34 -11.43 2.37
N VAL A 143 -5.81 -12.55 1.84
CA VAL A 143 -7.01 -13.24 2.32
C VAL A 143 -6.85 -13.69 3.78
N ALA A 144 -5.69 -14.23 4.16
CA ALA A 144 -5.41 -14.58 5.56
C ALA A 144 -5.50 -13.35 6.48
N GLY A 145 -4.98 -12.20 6.04
CA GLY A 145 -5.09 -10.94 6.78
C GLY A 145 -6.54 -10.45 6.91
N VAL A 146 -7.36 -10.62 5.87
CA VAL A 146 -8.80 -10.30 5.94
C VAL A 146 -9.49 -11.14 7.01
N TYR A 147 -9.23 -12.44 7.07
CA TYR A 147 -9.78 -13.31 8.13
C TYR A 147 -9.27 -12.91 9.52
N ALA A 148 -7.97 -12.75 9.68
CA ALA A 148 -7.37 -12.50 10.98
C ALA A 148 -7.68 -11.11 11.54
N CYS A 149 -7.86 -10.09 10.69
CA CYS A 149 -8.05 -8.70 11.11
C CYS A 149 -9.48 -8.20 10.82
N ASN A 150 -9.93 -8.22 9.56
CA ASN A 150 -11.17 -7.56 9.19
C ASN A 150 -12.39 -8.28 9.74
N PHE A 151 -12.47 -9.60 9.58
CA PHE A 151 -13.59 -10.37 10.14
C PHE A 151 -13.54 -10.40 11.65
N THR A 152 -12.37 -10.50 12.26
CA THR A 152 -12.24 -10.43 13.72
C THR A 152 -12.75 -9.09 14.25
N ASN A 153 -12.36 -7.97 13.65
CA ASN A 153 -12.86 -6.65 14.01
C ASN A 153 -14.38 -6.52 13.79
N LEU A 154 -14.91 -7.10 12.72
CA LEU A 154 -16.36 -7.13 12.47
C LEU A 154 -17.09 -7.87 13.60
N MET A 155 -16.58 -9.04 14.03
CA MET A 155 -17.18 -9.79 15.13
C MET A 155 -17.16 -8.99 16.44
N TYR A 156 -16.07 -8.30 16.75
CA TYR A 156 -16.00 -7.40 17.91
C TYR A 156 -17.00 -6.24 17.81
N THR A 157 -17.15 -5.64 16.63
CA THR A 157 -18.12 -4.56 16.40
C THR A 157 -19.54 -5.05 16.64
N MET A 158 -19.92 -6.19 16.07
CA MET A 158 -21.24 -6.79 16.27
C MET A 158 -21.50 -7.13 17.76
N ALA A 159 -20.51 -7.68 18.46
CA ALA A 159 -20.62 -7.96 19.89
C ALA A 159 -20.80 -6.67 20.70
N ALA A 160 -20.06 -5.60 20.38
CA ALA A 160 -20.22 -4.31 21.04
C ALA A 160 -21.61 -3.69 20.78
N GLU A 161 -22.15 -3.81 19.56
CA GLU A 161 -23.50 -3.33 19.21
C GLU A 161 -24.57 -4.05 20.01
N LEU A 162 -24.46 -5.36 20.24
CA LEU A 162 -25.40 -6.11 21.05
C LEU A 162 -25.46 -5.64 22.51
N LEU A 163 -24.37 -5.08 23.03
CA LEU A 163 -24.27 -4.57 24.40
C LEU A 163 -24.65 -3.09 24.54
N GLN A 164 -24.81 -2.33 23.45
CA GLN A 164 -25.05 -0.87 23.49
C GLN A 164 -26.24 -0.44 24.35
N ASN A 165 -27.28 -1.24 24.46
CA ASN A 165 -28.49 -0.94 25.24
C ASN A 165 -28.54 -1.70 26.57
N THR A 166 -27.41 -2.19 27.07
CA THR A 166 -27.28 -2.87 28.35
C THR A 166 -26.42 -2.06 29.32
N HIS A 167 -26.44 -2.45 30.60
CA HIS A 167 -25.52 -1.88 31.59
C HIS A 167 -24.14 -2.59 31.63
N ILE A 168 -23.89 -3.51 30.70
CA ILE A 168 -22.65 -4.30 30.63
C ILE A 168 -21.68 -3.60 29.68
N PRO A 169 -20.54 -3.11 30.13
CA PRO A 169 -19.55 -2.50 29.28
C PRO A 169 -18.86 -3.58 28.42
N PHE A 170 -18.57 -3.28 27.14
CA PHE A 170 -17.89 -4.22 26.25
C PHE A 170 -16.46 -4.61 26.72
N SER A 171 -15.87 -3.81 27.61
CA SER A 171 -14.54 -4.04 28.21
C SER A 171 -14.55 -4.93 29.47
N ALA A 172 -15.71 -5.45 29.85
CA ALA A 172 -15.86 -6.28 31.07
C ALA A 172 -15.46 -7.79 30.81
#